data_ea1024b8a852aefc9b71ee870793f600
#
_entry.id   ea1024b8a852aefc9b71ee870793f600
#
_cell.length_a   1.000
_cell.length_b   1.000
_cell.length_c   1.000
_cell.angle_alpha   90.00
_cell.angle_beta   90.00
_cell.angle_gamma   90.00
#
_symmetry.space_group_name_H-M   'P 1'
#
loop_
_entity.id
_entity.type
_entity.pdbx_description
1 polymer ?
#
loop_
_entity_poly.entity_id
_entity_poly.type
_entity_poly.pdbx_seq_one_letter_code
_entity_poly.pdbx_strand_id
1 'polypeptide(L)'
;MLGGAAFVATSHYAVANVAAQPAERFEMDPEGQRRALETMAERGERLLAIYHSHPSTAPVPSRADRAGAQGADVYHLIVGLAKSVPEIRAFRIDPLVRQPVEVRWYPVGAWLETSRWRAAAPGRDFRPL
;
A
#
# COMPACT_ATOMS: atom_id res chain seq x y z
N MET A 1 3.92 6.36 1.40
CA MET A 1 4.81 5.17 1.40
C MET A 1 4.97 4.66 2.83
N LEU A 2 5.16 3.38 3.03
CA LEU A 2 5.38 2.76 4.34
C LEU A 2 6.78 2.16 4.38
N GLY A 3 7.56 2.55 5.39
CA GLY A 3 8.89 2.04 5.67
C GLY A 3 8.89 1.12 6.89
N GLY A 4 9.90 0.27 6.99
CA GLY A 4 10.06 -0.63 8.12
C GLY A 4 11.14 -1.69 7.89
N ALA A 5 11.12 -2.71 8.74
CA ALA A 5 12.03 -3.84 8.68
C ALA A 5 11.28 -5.16 8.67
N ALA A 6 11.90 -6.20 8.11
CA ALA A 6 11.27 -7.50 7.86
C ALA A 6 9.92 -7.32 7.12
N PHE A 7 8.80 -7.68 7.72
CA PHE A 7 7.45 -7.52 7.14
C PHE A 7 6.54 -6.62 7.99
N VAL A 8 7.14 -5.78 8.84
CA VAL A 8 6.41 -4.87 9.73
C VAL A 8 6.67 -3.43 9.30
N ALA A 9 5.63 -2.74 8.85
CA ALA A 9 5.69 -1.31 8.58
C ALA A 9 5.56 -0.55 9.90
N THR A 10 6.56 0.26 10.21
CA THR A 10 6.67 1.04 11.43
C THR A 10 6.61 2.54 11.19
N SER A 11 6.80 2.96 9.94
CA SER A 11 6.88 4.36 9.56
C SER A 11 6.02 4.69 8.36
N HIS A 12 5.52 5.90 8.34
CA HIS A 12 4.69 6.47 7.29
C HIS A 12 5.36 7.69 6.68
N TYR A 13 5.45 7.71 5.36
CA TYR A 13 6.03 8.79 4.57
C TYR A 13 4.98 9.30 3.59
N ALA A 14 4.44 10.49 3.84
CA ALA A 14 3.51 11.12 2.93
C ALA A 14 4.25 11.61 1.68
N VAL A 15 3.71 11.27 0.50
CA VAL A 15 4.19 11.74 -0.79
C VAL A 15 3.00 12.31 -1.54
N ALA A 16 3.15 13.51 -2.10
CA ALA A 16 2.07 14.18 -2.82
C ALA A 16 1.67 13.40 -4.08
N ASN A 17 0.38 13.40 -4.39
CA ASN A 17 -0.12 12.95 -5.67
C ASN A 17 -0.11 14.15 -6.64
N VAL A 18 0.72 14.07 -7.67
CA VAL A 18 0.88 15.13 -8.69
C VAL A 18 0.19 14.81 -10.02
N ALA A 19 -0.64 13.75 -10.04
CA ALA A 19 -1.42 13.41 -11.23
C ALA A 19 -2.36 14.55 -11.63
N ALA A 20 -2.54 14.77 -12.93
CA ALA A 20 -3.45 15.78 -13.46
C ALA A 20 -4.93 15.56 -13.06
N GLN A 21 -5.29 14.30 -12.79
CA GLN A 21 -6.63 13.89 -12.35
C GLN A 21 -6.49 13.03 -11.06
N PRO A 22 -6.21 13.64 -9.91
CA PRO A 22 -5.84 12.92 -8.68
C PRO A 22 -6.97 12.06 -8.10
N ALA A 23 -8.22 12.29 -8.50
CA ALA A 23 -9.36 11.45 -8.11
C ALA A 23 -9.42 10.12 -8.89
N GLU A 24 -8.78 10.03 -10.05
CA GLU A 24 -8.82 8.87 -10.94
C GLU A 24 -7.48 8.13 -11.03
N ARG A 25 -6.40 8.85 -10.77
CA ARG A 25 -5.03 8.33 -10.87
C ARG A 25 -4.18 8.83 -9.72
N PHE A 26 -3.15 8.06 -9.39
CA PHE A 26 -2.10 8.59 -8.54
C PHE A 26 -0.76 8.56 -9.29
N GLU A 27 -0.02 9.63 -9.10
CA GLU A 27 1.36 9.77 -9.53
C GLU A 27 2.11 10.44 -8.39
N MET A 28 3.01 9.71 -7.78
CA MET A 28 3.76 10.24 -6.65
C MET A 28 4.78 11.27 -7.13
N ASP A 29 4.85 12.41 -6.41
CA ASP A 29 5.90 13.40 -6.64
C ASP A 29 7.29 12.75 -6.60
N PRO A 30 8.08 12.82 -7.69
CA PRO A 30 9.38 12.15 -7.74
C PRO A 30 10.35 12.62 -6.67
N GLU A 31 10.34 13.92 -6.36
CA GLU A 31 11.20 14.50 -5.33
C GLU A 31 10.75 14.08 -3.92
N GLY A 32 9.45 14.02 -3.69
CA GLY A 32 8.89 13.46 -2.45
C GLY A 32 9.22 11.99 -2.26
N GLN A 33 9.19 11.19 -3.33
CA GLN A 33 9.62 9.79 -3.29
C GLN A 33 11.11 9.66 -2.92
N ARG A 34 11.97 10.45 -3.59
CA ARG A 34 13.42 10.45 -3.34
C ARG A 34 13.71 10.74 -1.86
N ARG A 35 13.14 11.83 -1.32
CA ARG A 35 13.30 12.21 0.09
C ARG A 35 12.81 11.12 1.06
N ALA A 36 11.68 10.51 0.76
CA ALA A 36 11.15 9.43 1.58
C ALA A 36 12.10 8.22 1.63
N LEU A 37 12.65 7.82 0.48
CA LEU A 37 13.59 6.70 0.38
C LEU A 37 14.91 7.00 1.09
N GLU A 38 15.43 8.22 0.96
CA GLU A 38 16.64 8.66 1.68
C GLU A 38 16.43 8.62 3.19
N THR A 39 15.31 9.16 3.67
CA THR A 39 15.00 9.13 5.10
C THR A 39 14.80 7.70 5.63
N MET A 40 14.19 6.80 4.83
CA MET A 40 14.13 5.37 5.17
C MET A 40 15.51 4.77 5.32
N ALA A 41 16.41 5.04 4.35
CA ALA A 41 17.78 4.52 4.39
C ALA A 41 18.55 5.01 5.62
N GLU A 42 18.45 6.30 5.96
CA GLU A 42 19.06 6.88 7.16
C GLU A 42 18.57 6.23 8.46
N ARG A 43 17.34 5.74 8.47
CA ARG A 43 16.72 5.04 9.62
C ARG A 43 16.93 3.53 9.61
N GLY A 44 17.65 2.99 8.62
CA GLY A 44 17.79 1.55 8.45
C GLY A 44 16.50 0.84 8.07
N GLU A 45 15.53 1.57 7.52
CA GLU A 45 14.28 1.06 7.01
C GLU A 45 14.37 0.78 5.51
N ARG A 46 13.48 -0.06 5.02
CA ARG A 46 13.27 -0.25 3.58
C ARG A 46 11.85 0.07 3.19
N LEU A 47 11.61 0.38 1.93
CA LEU A 47 10.27 0.50 1.40
C LEU A 47 9.57 -0.86 1.44
N LEU A 48 8.50 -0.96 2.22
CA LEU A 48 7.67 -2.16 2.32
C LEU A 48 6.40 -2.05 1.49
N ALA A 49 5.76 -0.88 1.48
CA ALA A 49 4.53 -0.71 0.74
C ALA A 49 4.33 0.72 0.21
N ILE A 50 3.63 0.80 -0.89
CA ILE A 50 3.02 2.01 -1.41
C ILE A 50 1.52 1.91 -1.13
N TYR A 51 0.91 3.00 -0.67
CA TYR A 51 -0.53 3.05 -0.49
C TYR A 51 -1.14 4.24 -1.22
N HIS A 52 -2.36 4.04 -1.72
CA HIS A 52 -3.20 5.07 -2.32
C HIS A 52 -4.67 4.77 -2.08
N SER A 53 -5.53 5.75 -2.30
CA SER A 53 -6.97 5.59 -2.15
C SER A 53 -7.69 5.46 -3.50
N HIS A 54 -8.78 4.68 -3.48
CA HIS A 54 -9.79 4.64 -4.53
C HIS A 54 -11.05 5.35 -3.99
N PRO A 55 -11.31 6.62 -4.38
CA PRO A 55 -12.41 7.40 -3.83
C PRO A 55 -13.80 6.79 -4.10
N SER A 56 -14.02 6.26 -5.31
CA SER A 56 -15.33 5.81 -5.77
C SER A 56 -15.38 4.37 -6.28
N THR A 57 -14.25 3.68 -6.36
CA THR A 57 -14.17 2.31 -6.88
C THR A 57 -13.75 1.32 -5.81
N ALA A 58 -13.90 0.03 -6.10
CA ALA A 58 -13.42 -1.03 -5.21
C ALA A 58 -11.89 -0.96 -5.01
N PRO A 59 -11.38 -1.35 -3.82
CA PRO A 59 -9.95 -1.34 -3.52
C PRO A 59 -9.22 -2.52 -4.17
N VAL A 60 -9.23 -2.57 -5.50
CA VAL A 60 -8.51 -3.56 -6.30
C VAL A 60 -7.58 -2.87 -7.29
N PRO A 61 -6.40 -3.43 -7.59
CA PRO A 61 -5.45 -2.79 -8.47
C PRO A 61 -6.03 -2.52 -9.87
N SER A 62 -6.08 -1.26 -10.25
CA SER A 62 -6.46 -0.82 -11.59
C SER A 62 -5.40 -1.23 -12.63
N ARG A 63 -5.70 -1.02 -13.91
CA ARG A 63 -4.71 -1.20 -14.98
C ARG A 63 -3.50 -0.26 -14.79
N ALA A 64 -3.74 0.97 -14.35
CA ALA A 64 -2.68 1.94 -14.08
C ALA A 64 -1.79 1.50 -12.92
N ASP A 65 -2.38 1.03 -11.80
CA ASP A 65 -1.62 0.52 -10.66
C ASP A 65 -0.73 -0.65 -11.04
N ARG A 66 -1.25 -1.57 -11.83
CA ARG A 66 -0.48 -2.72 -12.32
C ARG A 66 0.65 -2.30 -13.25
N ALA A 67 0.42 -1.32 -14.11
CA ALA A 67 1.45 -0.79 -15.02
C ALA A 67 2.56 -0.05 -14.27
N GLY A 68 2.21 0.68 -13.21
CA GLY A 68 3.13 1.45 -12.38
C GLY A 68 3.82 0.65 -11.28
N ALA A 69 3.49 -0.63 -11.09
CA ALA A 69 4.07 -1.45 -10.03
C ALA A 69 5.60 -1.61 -10.23
N GLN A 70 6.33 -1.26 -9.18
CA GLN A 70 7.79 -1.30 -9.14
C GLN A 70 8.25 -2.27 -8.04
N GLY A 71 9.11 -3.21 -8.42
CA GLY A 71 9.72 -4.16 -7.47
C GLY A 71 8.75 -5.24 -6.97
N ALA A 72 9.19 -6.50 -7.04
CA ALA A 72 8.39 -7.65 -6.60
C ALA A 72 8.18 -7.69 -5.08
N ASP A 73 9.03 -6.99 -4.31
CA ASP A 73 9.02 -6.99 -2.85
C ASP A 73 8.28 -5.80 -2.23
N VAL A 74 7.66 -4.94 -3.05
CA VAL A 74 6.86 -3.80 -2.59
C VAL A 74 5.39 -4.17 -2.64
N TYR A 75 4.71 -4.05 -1.49
CA TYR A 75 3.28 -4.27 -1.40
C TYR A 75 2.50 -3.03 -1.83
N HIS A 76 1.30 -3.23 -2.33
CA HIS A 76 0.37 -2.17 -2.70
C HIS A 76 -0.85 -2.25 -1.78
N LEU A 77 -1.04 -1.22 -0.95
CA LEU A 77 -2.23 -1.07 -0.10
C LEU A 77 -3.21 -0.12 -0.78
N ILE A 78 -4.43 -0.58 -1.02
CA ILE A 78 -5.47 0.22 -1.64
C ILE A 78 -6.56 0.47 -0.61
N VAL A 79 -6.85 1.76 -0.37
CA VAL A 79 -7.88 2.20 0.57
C VAL A 79 -9.13 2.56 -0.23
N GLY A 80 -10.15 1.71 -0.20
CA GLY A 80 -11.45 1.98 -0.80
C GLY A 80 -12.28 2.91 0.08
N LEU A 81 -12.71 4.04 -0.46
CA LEU A 81 -13.48 5.05 0.23
C LEU A 81 -14.95 5.11 -0.22
N ALA A 82 -15.35 4.25 -1.14
CA ALA A 82 -16.72 4.23 -1.69
C ALA A 82 -17.81 3.83 -0.67
N LYS A 83 -17.42 3.23 0.45
CA LYS A 83 -18.32 2.81 1.54
C LYS A 83 -18.16 3.72 2.76
N SER A 84 -19.16 3.74 3.63
CA SER A 84 -19.12 4.50 4.90
C SER A 84 -17.98 4.06 5.84
N VAL A 85 -17.56 2.80 5.75
CA VAL A 85 -16.37 2.29 6.42
C VAL A 85 -15.32 2.00 5.36
N PRO A 86 -14.16 2.67 5.40
CA PRO A 86 -13.07 2.40 4.48
C PRO A 86 -12.63 0.93 4.53
N GLU A 87 -12.29 0.39 3.37
CA GLU A 87 -11.80 -0.97 3.22
C GLU A 87 -10.34 -0.92 2.75
N ILE A 88 -9.44 -1.61 3.43
CA ILE A 88 -8.03 -1.69 3.02
C ILE A 88 -7.74 -3.09 2.53
N ARG A 89 -7.20 -3.18 1.31
CA ARG A 89 -6.71 -4.43 0.74
C ARG A 89 -5.25 -4.29 0.34
N ALA A 90 -4.50 -5.35 0.49
CA ALA A 90 -3.08 -5.39 0.17
C ALA A 90 -2.81 -6.39 -0.95
N PHE A 91 -1.89 -6.02 -1.84
CA PHE A 91 -1.55 -6.81 -3.01
C PHE A 91 -0.04 -6.86 -3.21
N ARG A 92 0.44 -7.98 -3.72
CA ARG A 92 1.71 -8.06 -4.46
C ARG A 92 1.39 -8.01 -5.95
N ILE A 93 2.17 -7.24 -6.68
CA ILE A 93 2.03 -7.16 -8.14
C ILE A 93 3.37 -7.53 -8.74
N ASP A 94 3.41 -8.66 -9.44
CA ASP A 94 4.60 -9.06 -10.17
C ASP A 94 4.90 -8.05 -11.29
N PRO A 95 6.10 -7.44 -11.32
CA PRO A 95 6.41 -6.39 -12.29
C PRO A 95 6.53 -6.88 -13.74
N LEU A 96 6.70 -8.19 -13.96
CA LEU A 96 6.83 -8.78 -15.29
C LEU A 96 5.46 -9.13 -15.86
N VAL A 97 4.67 -9.92 -15.14
CA VAL A 97 3.36 -10.39 -15.60
C VAL A 97 2.20 -9.48 -15.24
N ARG A 98 2.44 -8.48 -14.39
CA ARG A 98 1.45 -7.48 -13.97
C ARG A 98 0.18 -8.07 -13.36
N GLN A 99 0.29 -9.27 -12.77
CA GLN A 99 -0.81 -9.94 -12.09
C GLN A 99 -0.79 -9.61 -10.59
N PRO A 100 -1.88 -9.03 -10.06
CA PRO A 100 -2.00 -8.80 -8.63
C PRO A 100 -2.39 -10.08 -7.89
N VAL A 101 -1.71 -10.35 -6.80
CA VAL A 101 -2.07 -11.38 -5.84
C VAL A 101 -2.42 -10.70 -4.53
N GLU A 102 -3.64 -10.90 -4.04
CA GLU A 102 -4.05 -10.36 -2.75
C GLU A 102 -3.30 -11.06 -1.62
N VAL A 103 -2.80 -10.25 -0.70
CA VAL A 103 -2.07 -10.73 0.48
C VAL A 103 -2.79 -10.29 1.75
N ARG A 104 -2.67 -11.07 2.80
CA ARG A 104 -3.19 -10.69 4.11
C ARG A 104 -2.27 -9.67 4.76
N TRP A 105 -2.88 -8.74 5.46
CA TRP A 105 -2.19 -7.79 6.30
C TRP A 105 -2.91 -7.69 7.65
N TYR A 106 -2.19 -7.33 8.68
CA TYR A 106 -2.73 -7.19 10.03
C TYR A 106 -2.20 -5.90 10.65
N PRO A 107 -3.08 -5.08 11.27
CA PRO A 107 -2.61 -3.99 12.10
C PRO A 107 -1.90 -4.56 13.33
N VAL A 108 -0.81 -3.91 13.77
CA VAL A 108 -0.05 -4.29 14.96
C VAL A 108 -0.01 -3.14 15.96
N GLY A 109 0.05 -3.46 17.27
CA GLY A 109 0.13 -2.46 18.35
C GLY A 109 -1.19 -1.76 18.66
N ALA A 110 -1.11 -0.54 19.22
CA ALA A 110 -2.25 0.24 19.70
C ALA A 110 -3.29 0.62 18.60
N TRP A 111 -2.96 0.44 17.35
CA TRP A 111 -3.89 0.65 16.22
C TRP A 111 -5.09 -0.31 16.23
N LEU A 112 -4.98 -1.44 16.94
CA LEU A 112 -6.06 -2.42 17.08
C LEU A 112 -7.25 -1.87 17.88
N GLU A 113 -7.02 -0.92 18.79
CA GLU A 113 -8.06 -0.40 19.67
C GLU A 113 -8.89 0.73 19.04
N THR A 114 -8.34 1.46 18.09
CA THR A 114 -8.97 2.65 17.50
C THR A 114 -9.47 2.46 16.08
N SER A 115 -9.08 1.38 15.41
CA SER A 115 -9.38 1.20 13.99
C SER A 115 -10.74 0.55 13.78
N ARG A 116 -11.69 1.31 13.27
CA ARG A 116 -12.90 0.80 12.59
C ARG A 116 -12.57 0.17 11.23
N TRP A 117 -11.33 -0.24 11.03
CA TRP A 117 -10.86 -0.83 9.78
C TRP A 117 -11.21 -2.31 9.73
N ARG A 118 -11.86 -2.74 8.69
CA ARG A 118 -12.04 -4.17 8.42
C ARG A 118 -10.88 -4.66 7.59
N ALA A 119 -10.05 -5.53 8.18
CA ALA A 119 -9.24 -6.44 7.37
C ALA A 119 -10.18 -7.33 6.57
N ALA A 120 -9.88 -7.58 5.30
CA ALA A 120 -10.65 -8.53 4.50
C ALA A 120 -10.70 -9.88 5.24
N ALA A 121 -11.90 -10.48 5.31
CA ALA A 121 -12.11 -11.73 6.01
C ALA A 121 -11.12 -12.82 5.55
N PRO A 122 -10.58 -13.64 6.45
CA PRO A 122 -9.54 -14.60 6.13
C PRO A 122 -10.05 -15.71 5.21
N GLY A 123 -9.58 -15.73 3.97
CA GLY A 123 -9.49 -16.94 3.19
C GLY A 123 -8.31 -17.76 3.71
N ARG A 124 -8.49 -19.05 3.85
CA ARG A 124 -7.71 -20.05 4.61
C ARG A 124 -6.18 -20.00 4.42
N ASP A 125 -5.50 -20.23 5.53
CA ASP A 125 -4.14 -20.72 5.72
C ASP A 125 -2.96 -20.03 5.02
N PHE A 126 -2.35 -19.12 5.75
CA PHE A 126 -0.94 -18.81 5.61
C PHE A 126 -0.19 -19.29 6.87
N ARG A 127 0.69 -20.29 6.73
CA ARG A 127 1.72 -20.59 7.71
C ARG A 127 2.95 -19.74 7.36
N PRO A 128 3.51 -18.99 8.30
CA PRO A 128 4.82 -18.39 8.06
C PRO A 128 5.86 -19.51 7.91
N LEU A 129 6.71 -19.37 6.91
CA LEU A 129 7.96 -20.11 6.83
C LEU A 129 8.94 -19.56 7.86
#